data_7cb67003d4cc95dcdd4bf33d9fe274c6
#
_entry.id   7cb67003d4cc95dcdd4bf33d9fe274c6
#
_cell.length_a   1.000
_cell.length_b   1.000
_cell.length_c   1.000
_cell.angle_alpha   90.00
_cell.angle_beta   90.00
_cell.angle_gamma   90.00
#
_symmetry.space_group_name_H-M   'P 1'
#
loop_
_entity.id
_entity.type
_entity.pdbx_description
1 polymer ?
#
loop_
_entity_poly.entity_id
_entity_poly.type
_entity_poly.pdbx_seq_one_letter_code
_entity_poly.pdbx_strand_id
1 'polypeptide(L)'
;MTDRHQGSEVRTSDYPIDGLFLDRWSPRAMSGEPITETELLTLFEAAHWAPSSGNSQPWRFLYGRRDTEHWPLFFDLLNENNKTWCHRAAALIVLISRTTHEQSGRMLVTHSYDTGSAWMSMAYQGWMKGLVVHGMAGFDYARAKTTLNVPDDFTVEAMAAIGRPGSKEDLPPQHLSRESPSQRKPVTELAFAGPYRAG
;
A
#
# COMPACT_ATOMS: atom_id res chain seq x y z
N MET A 1 -18.38 -15.36 -6.37
CA MET A 1 -17.12 -14.65 -6.69
C MET A 1 -17.55 -13.25 -7.10
N THR A 2 -17.19 -12.24 -6.34
CA THR A 2 -17.38 -10.84 -6.78
C THR A 2 -16.54 -10.66 -8.04
N ASP A 3 -17.19 -10.20 -9.11
CA ASP A 3 -16.57 -9.94 -10.42
C ASP A 3 -15.60 -8.75 -10.24
N ARG A 4 -14.37 -9.08 -9.82
CA ARG A 4 -13.35 -8.08 -9.56
C ARG A 4 -12.72 -7.68 -10.88
N HIS A 5 -12.91 -6.42 -11.27
CA HIS A 5 -12.29 -5.85 -12.46
C HIS A 5 -10.78 -6.06 -12.46
N GLN A 6 -10.25 -6.74 -13.47
CA GLN A 6 -8.84 -7.06 -13.60
C GLN A 6 -8.13 -5.99 -14.42
N GLY A 7 -6.89 -5.66 -14.05
CA GLY A 7 -6.14 -4.67 -14.77
C GLY A 7 -5.82 -5.08 -16.21
N SER A 8 -5.65 -6.38 -16.47
CA SER A 8 -5.41 -6.94 -17.80
C SER A 8 -6.56 -6.71 -18.81
N GLU A 9 -7.76 -6.38 -18.36
CA GLU A 9 -8.87 -6.00 -19.23
C GLU A 9 -8.59 -4.70 -20.01
N VAL A 10 -7.73 -3.84 -19.49
CA VAL A 10 -7.41 -2.52 -20.07
C VAL A 10 -5.90 -2.26 -20.19
N ARG A 11 -5.04 -3.13 -19.65
CA ARG A 11 -3.58 -3.00 -19.66
C ARG A 11 -2.96 -4.03 -20.58
N THR A 12 -1.94 -3.60 -21.31
CA THR A 12 -1.09 -4.47 -22.11
C THR A 12 0.37 -4.31 -21.69
N SER A 13 1.19 -5.32 -21.99
CA SER A 13 2.64 -5.25 -21.78
C SER A 13 3.37 -5.50 -23.09
N ASP A 14 4.49 -4.79 -23.30
CA ASP A 14 5.36 -4.95 -24.47
C ASP A 14 6.24 -6.21 -24.36
N TYR A 15 6.39 -6.76 -23.16
CA TYR A 15 7.23 -7.92 -22.85
C TYR A 15 6.42 -8.98 -22.09
N PRO A 16 6.76 -10.27 -22.23
CA PRO A 16 6.06 -11.34 -21.53
C PRO A 16 6.33 -11.25 -20.01
N ILE A 17 5.31 -10.87 -19.23
CA ILE A 17 5.31 -10.83 -17.77
C ILE A 17 4.13 -11.64 -17.23
N ASP A 18 4.21 -12.02 -15.95
CA ASP A 18 3.08 -12.67 -15.29
C ASP A 18 1.86 -11.75 -15.22
N GLY A 19 0.67 -12.30 -15.45
CA GLY A 19 -0.60 -11.55 -15.45
C GLY A 19 -0.88 -10.82 -14.13
N LEU A 20 -0.36 -11.31 -13.02
CA LEU A 20 -0.48 -10.67 -11.72
C LEU A 20 -0.05 -9.20 -11.74
N PHE A 21 1.00 -8.86 -12.50
CA PHE A 21 1.50 -7.49 -12.62
C PHE A 21 0.54 -6.55 -13.35
N LEU A 22 -0.20 -7.09 -14.33
CA LEU A 22 -1.23 -6.35 -15.06
C LEU A 22 -2.52 -6.24 -14.25
N ASP A 23 -2.92 -7.33 -13.60
CA ASP A 23 -4.21 -7.45 -12.92
C ASP A 23 -4.30 -6.62 -11.65
N ARG A 24 -3.22 -6.63 -10.84
CA ARG A 24 -3.24 -5.90 -9.58
C ARG A 24 -3.31 -4.39 -9.82
N TRP A 25 -4.33 -3.77 -9.28
CA TRP A 25 -4.46 -2.33 -9.19
C TRP A 25 -4.95 -1.91 -7.79
N SER A 26 -5.20 -0.65 -7.57
CA SER A 26 -5.57 -0.11 -6.25
C SER A 26 -6.96 0.53 -6.32
N PRO A 27 -8.04 -0.26 -6.27
CA PRO A 27 -9.41 0.26 -6.18
C PRO A 27 -9.61 1.07 -4.90
N ARG A 28 -10.59 1.99 -4.92
CA ARG A 28 -11.11 2.68 -3.72
C ARG A 28 -12.39 2.04 -3.22
N ALA A 29 -13.14 1.42 -4.13
CA ALA A 29 -14.39 0.76 -3.78
C ALA A 29 -14.13 -0.45 -2.88
N MET A 30 -14.57 -0.33 -1.64
CA MET A 30 -14.53 -1.40 -0.63
C MET A 30 -15.93 -1.67 -0.11
N SER A 31 -16.25 -2.94 0.13
CA SER A 31 -17.61 -3.37 0.53
C SER A 31 -18.01 -2.91 1.93
N GLY A 32 -17.04 -2.66 2.80
CA GLY A 32 -17.29 -2.44 4.22
C GLY A 32 -17.39 -3.73 5.02
N GLU A 33 -17.23 -4.89 4.41
CA GLU A 33 -17.15 -6.16 5.14
C GLU A 33 -15.84 -6.25 5.93
N PRO A 34 -15.84 -6.87 7.11
CA PRO A 34 -14.64 -7.07 7.89
C PRO A 34 -13.69 -8.08 7.24
N ILE A 35 -12.44 -7.99 7.61
CA ILE A 35 -11.43 -9.03 7.41
C ILE A 35 -11.03 -9.60 8.78
N THR A 36 -10.67 -10.88 8.80
CA THR A 36 -10.15 -11.50 10.01
C THR A 36 -8.74 -10.99 10.31
N GLU A 37 -8.32 -11.10 11.55
CA GLU A 37 -6.93 -10.80 11.93
C GLU A 37 -5.94 -11.70 11.20
N THR A 38 -6.26 -12.98 11.02
CA THR A 38 -5.43 -13.93 10.26
C THR A 38 -5.26 -13.50 8.81
N GLU A 39 -6.31 -13.01 8.14
CA GLU A 39 -6.20 -12.46 6.79
C GLU A 39 -5.24 -11.27 6.76
N LEU A 40 -5.35 -10.34 7.72
CA LEU A 40 -4.47 -9.19 7.80
C LEU A 40 -3.01 -9.60 8.08
N LEU A 41 -2.78 -10.47 9.06
CA LEU A 41 -1.44 -10.97 9.39
C LEU A 41 -0.81 -11.75 8.23
N THR A 42 -1.61 -12.45 7.40
CA THR A 42 -1.12 -13.10 6.18
C THR A 42 -0.51 -12.09 5.20
N LEU A 43 -1.02 -10.86 5.15
CA LEU A 43 -0.44 -9.80 4.30
C LEU A 43 0.90 -9.31 4.86
N PHE A 44 1.01 -9.18 6.17
CA PHE A 44 2.27 -8.81 6.83
C PHE A 44 3.30 -9.93 6.72
N GLU A 45 2.85 -11.19 6.79
CA GLU A 45 3.70 -12.36 6.55
C GLU A 45 4.33 -12.31 5.14
N ALA A 46 3.55 -12.01 4.11
CA ALA A 46 4.09 -11.84 2.76
C ALA A 46 5.04 -10.64 2.65
N ALA A 47 4.73 -9.55 3.35
CA ALA A 47 5.55 -8.34 3.34
C ALA A 47 6.92 -8.56 3.97
N HIS A 48 7.01 -9.31 5.06
CA HIS A 48 8.28 -9.50 5.77
C HIS A 48 9.30 -10.37 4.99
N TRP A 49 8.85 -11.13 3.98
CA TRP A 49 9.71 -11.89 3.08
C TRP A 49 10.35 -11.03 1.95
N ALA A 50 10.07 -9.74 1.93
CA ALA A 50 10.74 -8.84 0.98
C ALA A 50 12.26 -8.81 1.22
N PRO A 51 13.07 -8.64 0.18
CA PRO A 51 14.50 -8.43 0.34
C PRO A 51 14.79 -7.06 0.97
N SER A 52 15.89 -6.96 1.72
CA SER A 52 16.42 -5.70 2.24
C SER A 52 17.94 -5.70 2.29
N SER A 53 18.54 -4.53 2.22
CA SER A 53 19.99 -4.37 2.28
C SER A 53 20.56 -4.96 3.57
N GLY A 54 21.47 -5.92 3.45
CA GLY A 54 22.04 -6.63 4.60
C GLY A 54 21.02 -7.34 5.48
N ASN A 55 19.85 -7.67 4.92
CA ASN A 55 18.72 -8.25 5.65
C ASN A 55 18.28 -7.40 6.86
N SER A 56 18.34 -6.09 6.73
CA SER A 56 18.08 -5.14 7.83
C SER A 56 16.61 -5.07 8.24
N GLN A 57 15.68 -5.47 7.35
CA GLN A 57 14.24 -5.54 7.60
C GLN A 57 13.71 -4.28 8.31
N PRO A 58 13.86 -3.09 7.70
CA PRO A 58 13.63 -1.81 8.37
C PRO A 58 12.15 -1.51 8.61
N TRP A 59 11.26 -2.18 7.91
CA TRP A 59 9.81 -1.94 7.93
C TRP A 59 9.16 -2.30 9.26
N ARG A 60 8.14 -1.51 9.64
CA ARG A 60 7.13 -1.86 10.66
C ARG A 60 5.76 -1.46 10.13
N PHE A 61 4.75 -2.23 10.50
CA PHE A 61 3.36 -2.04 10.08
C PHE A 61 2.52 -1.74 11.32
N LEU A 62 2.15 -0.47 11.48
CA LEU A 62 1.20 -0.05 12.52
C LEU A 62 -0.19 -0.14 11.91
N TYR A 63 -1.16 -0.71 12.60
CA TYR A 63 -2.49 -0.88 12.01
C TYR A 63 -3.64 -0.66 12.99
N GLY A 64 -4.75 -0.16 12.46
CA GLY A 64 -6.05 -0.11 13.13
C GLY A 64 -7.08 -0.86 12.31
N ARG A 65 -7.72 -1.87 12.91
CA ARG A 65 -8.88 -2.54 12.28
C ARG A 65 -10.13 -1.72 12.55
N ARG A 66 -11.03 -1.64 11.58
CA ARG A 66 -12.34 -1.03 11.77
C ARG A 66 -13.07 -1.76 12.90
N ASP A 67 -13.94 -1.06 13.61
CA ASP A 67 -14.69 -1.56 14.76
C ASP A 67 -13.80 -1.95 15.97
N THR A 68 -12.57 -1.44 16.03
CA THR A 68 -11.70 -1.50 17.21
C THR A 68 -11.39 -0.10 17.75
N GLU A 69 -10.96 -0.02 19.02
CA GLU A 69 -10.55 1.25 19.66
C GLU A 69 -9.40 1.95 18.93
N HIS A 70 -8.60 1.21 18.15
CA HIS A 70 -7.47 1.77 17.40
C HIS A 70 -7.88 2.47 16.11
N TRP A 71 -9.05 2.16 15.54
CA TRP A 71 -9.49 2.73 14.26
C TRP A 71 -9.43 4.26 14.19
N PRO A 72 -9.96 5.02 15.15
CA PRO A 72 -9.93 6.48 15.10
C PRO A 72 -8.51 7.04 15.00
N LEU A 73 -7.51 6.40 15.65
CA LEU A 73 -6.12 6.84 15.62
C LEU A 73 -5.55 6.88 14.21
N PHE A 74 -6.01 5.98 13.32
CA PHE A 74 -5.56 5.91 11.93
C PHE A 74 -6.47 6.70 10.99
N PHE A 75 -7.79 6.60 11.18
CA PHE A 75 -8.75 7.25 10.31
C PHE A 75 -8.65 8.77 10.36
N ASP A 76 -8.41 9.34 11.55
CA ASP A 76 -8.28 10.77 11.76
C ASP A 76 -6.99 11.38 11.17
N LEU A 77 -6.01 10.54 10.81
CA LEU A 77 -4.81 10.97 10.09
C LEU A 77 -5.09 11.30 8.63
N LEU A 78 -6.12 10.70 8.04
CA LEU A 78 -6.45 10.85 6.62
C LEU A 78 -6.88 12.30 6.31
N ASN A 79 -6.50 12.79 5.13
CA ASN A 79 -7.10 14.00 4.61
C ASN A 79 -8.58 13.77 4.25
N GLU A 80 -9.34 14.85 4.13
CA GLU A 80 -10.79 14.77 3.91
C GLU A 80 -11.15 13.99 2.63
N ASN A 81 -10.35 14.11 1.56
CA ASN A 81 -10.59 13.35 0.34
C ASN A 81 -10.47 11.84 0.53
N ASN A 82 -9.49 11.37 1.29
CA ASN A 82 -9.33 9.94 1.57
C ASN A 82 -10.37 9.42 2.57
N LYS A 83 -10.80 10.21 3.53
CA LYS A 83 -11.89 9.85 4.45
C LYS A 83 -13.17 9.48 3.72
N THR A 84 -13.47 10.13 2.58
CA THR A 84 -14.72 9.92 1.83
C THR A 84 -14.90 8.49 1.28
N TRP A 85 -13.84 7.71 1.18
CA TRP A 85 -13.89 6.32 0.71
C TRP A 85 -13.26 5.31 1.69
N CYS A 86 -12.26 5.74 2.47
CA CYS A 86 -11.58 4.85 3.44
C CYS A 86 -12.47 4.39 4.59
N HIS A 87 -13.60 5.06 4.88
CA HIS A 87 -14.52 4.65 5.95
C HIS A 87 -15.08 3.24 5.76
N ARG A 88 -15.03 2.70 4.53
CA ARG A 88 -15.42 1.32 4.22
C ARG A 88 -14.26 0.33 4.22
N ALA A 89 -13.03 0.77 4.46
CA ALA A 89 -11.91 -0.14 4.62
C ALA A 89 -12.06 -0.99 5.90
N ALA A 90 -11.56 -2.22 5.88
CA ALA A 90 -11.56 -3.10 7.03
C ALA A 90 -10.38 -2.85 7.97
N ALA A 91 -9.27 -2.34 7.42
CA ALA A 91 -8.10 -1.93 8.19
C ALA A 91 -7.38 -0.76 7.51
N LEU A 92 -6.73 0.08 8.32
CA LEU A 92 -5.79 1.10 7.89
C LEU A 92 -4.42 0.78 8.46
N ILE A 93 -3.39 0.97 7.65
CA ILE A 93 -2.00 0.68 8.03
C ILE A 93 -1.17 1.94 7.82
N VAL A 94 -0.29 2.25 8.76
CA VAL A 94 0.83 3.18 8.60
C VAL A 94 2.11 2.36 8.48
N LEU A 95 2.82 2.53 7.36
CA LEU A 95 4.12 1.93 7.12
C LEU A 95 5.19 2.88 7.64
N ILE A 96 6.06 2.37 8.47
CA ILE A 96 7.23 3.10 8.96
C ILE A 96 8.50 2.32 8.68
N SER A 97 9.63 3.02 8.54
CA SER A 97 10.93 2.39 8.31
C SER A 97 11.99 2.91 9.27
N ARG A 98 12.79 2.00 9.80
CA ARG A 98 13.94 2.35 10.64
C ARG A 98 15.05 2.93 9.79
N THR A 99 15.55 4.10 10.16
CA THR A 99 16.58 4.85 9.44
C THR A 99 18.01 4.40 9.77
N THR A 100 18.19 3.63 10.86
CA THR A 100 19.48 3.17 11.35
C THR A 100 19.50 1.67 11.59
N HIS A 101 20.67 1.06 11.39
CA HIS A 101 20.88 -0.35 11.69
C HIS A 101 20.82 -0.60 13.20
N GLU A 102 20.03 -1.56 13.63
CA GLU A 102 19.68 -1.78 15.04
C GLU A 102 20.89 -2.03 15.94
N GLN A 103 21.88 -2.79 15.46
CA GLN A 103 23.03 -3.18 16.25
C GLN A 103 24.18 -2.16 16.17
N SER A 104 24.40 -1.54 15.00
CA SER A 104 25.57 -0.68 14.77
C SER A 104 25.27 0.82 14.78
N GLY A 105 23.98 1.21 14.79
CA GLY A 105 23.57 2.62 14.67
C GLY A 105 23.90 3.27 13.30
N ARG A 106 24.47 2.51 12.35
CA ARG A 106 24.80 3.02 11.01
C ARG A 106 23.52 3.35 10.24
N MET A 107 23.54 4.46 9.53
CA MET A 107 22.44 4.88 8.65
C MET A 107 22.11 3.80 7.59
N LEU A 108 20.84 3.49 7.45
CA LEU A 108 20.28 2.60 6.44
C LEU A 108 19.79 3.45 5.25
N VAL A 109 20.65 3.70 4.28
CA VAL A 109 20.35 4.55 3.11
C VAL A 109 19.15 4.02 2.29
N THR A 110 18.93 2.70 2.33
CA THR A 110 17.89 2.02 1.54
C THR A 110 16.59 1.77 2.30
N HIS A 111 16.44 2.29 3.53
CA HIS A 111 15.29 1.94 4.38
C HIS A 111 13.93 2.16 3.71
N SER A 112 13.73 3.28 3.02
CA SER A 112 12.48 3.57 2.30
C SER A 112 12.28 2.66 1.08
N TYR A 113 13.38 2.40 0.32
CA TYR A 113 13.36 1.50 -0.83
C TYR A 113 12.99 0.06 -0.42
N ASP A 114 13.61 -0.45 0.64
CA ASP A 114 13.36 -1.78 1.20
C ASP A 114 11.91 -1.89 1.71
N THR A 115 11.41 -0.84 2.37
CA THR A 115 10.02 -0.78 2.86
C THR A 115 9.01 -0.73 1.70
N GLY A 116 9.35 -0.06 0.60
CA GLY A 116 8.56 -0.10 -0.64
C GLY A 116 8.44 -1.51 -1.22
N SER A 117 9.50 -2.32 -1.14
CA SER A 117 9.48 -3.73 -1.55
C SER A 117 8.55 -4.56 -0.68
N ALA A 118 8.58 -4.36 0.64
CA ALA A 118 7.69 -5.01 1.58
C ALA A 118 6.22 -4.62 1.33
N TRP A 119 5.96 -3.32 1.08
CA TRP A 119 4.62 -2.86 0.71
C TRP A 119 4.10 -3.54 -0.57
N MET A 120 4.94 -3.68 -1.59
CA MET A 120 4.52 -4.31 -2.84
C MET A 120 4.21 -5.80 -2.66
N SER A 121 5.00 -6.52 -1.84
CA SER A 121 4.71 -7.92 -1.48
C SER A 121 3.36 -8.07 -0.78
N MET A 122 3.05 -7.16 0.15
CA MET A 122 1.73 -7.08 0.80
C MET A 122 0.61 -6.84 -0.21
N ALA A 123 0.81 -5.94 -1.17
CA ALA A 123 -0.19 -5.60 -2.17
C ALA A 123 -0.48 -6.77 -3.13
N TYR A 124 0.54 -7.52 -3.54
CA TYR A 124 0.38 -8.73 -4.34
C TYR A 124 -0.32 -9.83 -3.54
N GLN A 125 0.07 -10.07 -2.30
CA GLN A 125 -0.59 -11.07 -1.45
C GLN A 125 -2.07 -10.73 -1.26
N GLY A 126 -2.38 -9.46 -1.02
CA GLY A 126 -3.77 -8.99 -0.92
C GLY A 126 -4.55 -9.26 -2.20
N TRP A 127 -3.96 -8.94 -3.35
CA TRP A 127 -4.57 -9.23 -4.64
C TRP A 127 -4.86 -10.72 -4.82
N MET A 128 -3.90 -11.60 -4.56
CA MET A 128 -4.06 -13.06 -4.65
C MET A 128 -5.14 -13.60 -3.70
N LYS A 129 -5.36 -12.94 -2.55
CA LYS A 129 -6.40 -13.28 -1.58
C LYS A 129 -7.76 -12.62 -1.87
N GLY A 130 -7.91 -11.91 -2.99
CA GLY A 130 -9.16 -11.24 -3.32
C GLY A 130 -9.41 -9.97 -2.49
N LEU A 131 -8.38 -9.41 -1.86
CA LEU A 131 -8.46 -8.19 -1.09
C LEU A 131 -7.99 -6.98 -1.90
N VAL A 132 -8.49 -5.81 -1.53
CA VAL A 132 -7.96 -4.51 -1.97
C VAL A 132 -6.84 -4.12 -1.01
N VAL A 133 -5.70 -3.67 -1.57
CA VAL A 133 -4.63 -2.97 -0.86
C VAL A 133 -4.33 -1.68 -1.62
N HIS A 134 -4.70 -0.54 -1.04
CA HIS A 134 -4.58 0.77 -1.67
C HIS A 134 -3.62 1.66 -0.87
N GLY A 135 -2.43 1.93 -1.42
CA GLY A 135 -1.44 2.83 -0.83
C GLY A 135 -1.82 4.30 -0.99
N MET A 136 -1.58 5.10 0.04
CA MET A 136 -1.96 6.52 0.12
C MET A 136 -0.82 7.37 0.65
N ALA A 137 -0.70 8.60 0.08
CA ALA A 137 0.13 9.68 0.62
C ALA A 137 -0.71 10.83 1.20
N GLY A 138 -2.03 10.79 1.05
CA GLY A 138 -2.94 11.84 1.49
C GLY A 138 -3.34 11.72 2.96
N PHE A 139 -2.39 11.92 3.87
CA PHE A 139 -2.60 11.94 5.33
C PHE A 139 -1.59 12.86 6.01
N ASP A 140 -1.77 13.12 7.30
CA ASP A 140 -0.88 13.98 8.11
C ASP A 140 0.28 13.16 8.67
N TYR A 141 1.45 13.25 8.05
CA TYR A 141 2.68 12.55 8.43
C TYR A 141 3.20 12.96 9.81
N ALA A 142 3.16 14.26 10.13
CA ALA A 142 3.65 14.76 11.41
C ALA A 142 2.75 14.29 12.56
N ARG A 143 1.44 14.37 12.35
CA ARG A 143 0.45 13.86 13.30
C ARG A 143 0.54 12.34 13.45
N ALA A 144 0.80 11.59 12.37
CA ALA A 144 1.01 10.14 12.43
C ALA A 144 2.19 9.80 13.36
N LYS A 145 3.32 10.53 13.22
CA LYS A 145 4.49 10.33 14.07
C LYS A 145 4.17 10.50 15.55
N THR A 146 3.44 11.55 15.91
CA THR A 146 3.08 11.85 17.31
C THR A 146 1.97 10.95 17.85
N THR A 147 0.87 10.77 17.10
CA THR A 147 -0.30 10.00 17.53
C THR A 147 0.01 8.51 17.71
N LEU A 148 0.88 7.98 16.86
CA LEU A 148 1.25 6.56 16.87
C LEU A 148 2.56 6.29 17.61
N ASN A 149 3.11 7.27 18.32
CA ASN A 149 4.36 7.16 19.10
C ASN A 149 5.53 6.60 18.27
N VAL A 150 5.67 7.05 17.02
CA VAL A 150 6.76 6.62 16.13
C VAL A 150 8.08 7.18 16.62
N PRO A 151 9.09 6.32 16.94
CA PRO A 151 10.39 6.77 17.42
C PRO A 151 11.15 7.66 16.43
N ASP A 152 12.12 8.44 16.91
CA ASP A 152 12.87 9.39 16.07
C ASP A 152 13.76 8.71 15.03
N ASP A 153 14.20 7.48 15.29
CA ASP A 153 14.96 6.65 14.36
C ASP A 153 14.08 5.92 13.33
N PHE A 154 12.78 6.30 13.24
CA PHE A 154 11.86 5.83 12.21
C PHE A 154 11.29 6.98 11.39
N THR A 155 11.08 6.70 10.11
CA THR A 155 10.37 7.57 9.15
C THR A 155 8.98 7.01 8.86
N VAL A 156 7.97 7.88 8.81
CA VAL A 156 6.63 7.53 8.31
C VAL A 156 6.66 7.57 6.79
N GLU A 157 6.39 6.45 6.14
CA GLU A 157 6.53 6.29 4.68
C GLU A 157 5.23 6.51 3.92
N ALA A 158 4.19 5.81 4.31
CA ALA A 158 2.89 5.82 3.63
C ALA A 158 1.79 5.26 4.53
N MET A 159 0.54 5.44 4.10
CA MET A 159 -0.58 4.66 4.61
C MET A 159 -1.10 3.68 3.55
N ALA A 160 -1.82 2.64 3.99
CA ALA A 160 -2.58 1.76 3.12
C ALA A 160 -3.96 1.47 3.72
N ALA A 161 -4.98 1.42 2.86
CA ALA A 161 -6.31 0.93 3.18
C ALA A 161 -6.46 -0.50 2.67
N ILE A 162 -6.99 -1.38 3.50
CA ILE A 162 -7.22 -2.79 3.19
C ILE A 162 -8.70 -3.11 3.40
N GLY A 163 -9.29 -3.84 2.46
CA GLY A 163 -10.68 -4.29 2.57
C GLY A 163 -11.07 -5.27 1.48
N ARG A 164 -12.29 -5.75 1.54
CA ARG A 164 -12.89 -6.53 0.45
C ARG A 164 -13.33 -5.61 -0.66
N PRO A 165 -13.28 -6.05 -1.94
CA PRO A 165 -13.80 -5.27 -3.06
C PRO A 165 -15.27 -4.90 -2.84
N GLY A 166 -15.63 -3.67 -3.18
CA GLY A 166 -16.99 -3.14 -3.18
C GLY A 166 -17.43 -2.72 -4.57
N SER A 167 -18.67 -2.25 -4.68
CA SER A 167 -19.18 -1.68 -5.92
C SER A 167 -18.66 -0.26 -6.12
N LYS A 168 -18.26 0.09 -7.34
CA LYS A 168 -17.83 1.46 -7.66
C LYS A 168 -18.97 2.47 -7.51
N GLU A 169 -20.20 2.02 -7.64
CA GLU A 169 -21.41 2.83 -7.44
C GLU A 169 -21.57 3.35 -6.00
N ASP A 170 -20.91 2.69 -5.05
CA ASP A 170 -20.87 3.14 -3.64
C ASP A 170 -19.86 4.29 -3.39
N LEU A 171 -19.06 4.63 -4.38
CA LEU A 171 -18.10 5.72 -4.26
C LEU A 171 -18.74 7.09 -4.50
N PRO A 172 -18.27 8.13 -3.79
CA PRO A 172 -18.63 9.50 -4.11
C PRO A 172 -18.31 9.85 -5.57
N PRO A 173 -19.11 10.71 -6.23
CA PRO A 173 -18.95 11.04 -7.66
C PRO A 173 -17.53 11.48 -8.07
N GLN A 174 -16.80 12.19 -7.21
CA GLN A 174 -15.43 12.64 -7.48
C GLN A 174 -14.43 11.51 -7.64
N HIS A 175 -14.75 10.28 -7.21
CA HIS A 175 -13.86 9.11 -7.34
C HIS A 175 -14.22 8.21 -8.51
N LEU A 176 -15.43 8.27 -9.04
CA LEU A 176 -15.91 7.37 -10.11
C LEU A 176 -15.05 7.40 -11.37
N SER A 177 -14.64 8.59 -11.82
CA SER A 177 -13.80 8.76 -13.02
C SER A 177 -12.39 8.18 -12.88
N ARG A 178 -11.95 7.93 -11.65
CA ARG A 178 -10.61 7.41 -11.32
C ARG A 178 -10.65 5.96 -10.81
N GLU A 179 -11.81 5.34 -10.80
CA GLU A 179 -12.01 3.96 -10.34
C GLU A 179 -11.86 2.98 -11.51
N SER A 180 -10.66 3.00 -12.08
CA SER A 180 -10.24 2.08 -13.16
C SER A 180 -8.72 1.84 -13.09
N PRO A 181 -8.23 0.70 -13.59
CA PRO A 181 -6.81 0.44 -13.68
C PRO A 181 -6.12 1.48 -14.58
N SER A 182 -5.08 2.13 -14.06
CA SER A 182 -4.30 3.15 -14.81
C SER A 182 -3.24 2.50 -15.69
N GLN A 183 -2.92 3.13 -16.79
CA GLN A 183 -1.80 2.77 -17.65
C GLN A 183 -0.44 3.10 -17.01
N ARG A 184 0.63 2.67 -17.66
CA ARG A 184 2.02 3.00 -17.31
C ARG A 184 2.72 3.61 -18.51
N LYS A 185 3.81 4.31 -18.27
CA LYS A 185 4.73 4.70 -19.34
C LYS A 185 5.36 3.47 -19.96
N PRO A 186 5.67 3.50 -21.28
CA PRO A 186 6.43 2.43 -21.92
C PRO A 186 7.75 2.18 -21.22
N VAL A 187 8.20 0.91 -21.20
CA VAL A 187 9.47 0.54 -20.56
C VAL A 187 10.66 1.31 -21.16
N THR A 188 10.59 1.64 -22.44
CA THR A 188 11.62 2.41 -23.16
C THR A 188 11.81 3.84 -22.63
N GLU A 189 10.82 4.40 -21.94
CA GLU A 189 10.94 5.69 -21.26
C GLU A 189 11.52 5.56 -19.82
N LEU A 190 11.64 4.35 -19.31
CA LEU A 190 12.00 4.08 -17.92
C LEU A 190 13.32 3.33 -17.76
N ALA A 191 13.77 2.60 -18.79
CA ALA A 191 14.96 1.77 -18.78
C ALA A 191 15.98 2.29 -19.81
N PHE A 192 17.18 2.56 -19.35
CA PHE A 192 18.25 3.12 -20.17
C PHE A 192 19.49 2.21 -20.10
N ALA A 193 20.02 1.83 -21.27
CA ALA A 193 21.32 1.17 -21.33
C ALA A 193 22.44 2.20 -21.12
N GLY A 194 23.19 2.07 -20.05
CA GLY A 194 24.26 2.99 -19.68
C GLY A 194 23.80 4.21 -18.86
N PRO A 195 24.46 5.38 -18.99
CA PRO A 195 24.11 6.56 -18.23
C PRO A 195 22.70 7.07 -18.53
N TYR A 196 22.07 7.70 -17.51
CA TYR A 196 20.80 8.38 -17.71
C TYR A 196 20.91 9.46 -18.79
N ARG A 197 19.95 9.49 -19.70
CA ARG A 197 19.83 10.51 -20.73
C ARG A 197 18.45 11.14 -20.58
N ALA A 198 18.42 12.45 -20.29
CA ALA A 198 17.18 13.20 -20.40
C ALA A 198 16.76 13.21 -21.89
N GLY A 199 15.53 12.79 -22.16
CA GLY A 199 14.92 12.86 -23.50
C GLY A 199 14.51 14.28 -23.83
#